data_12610507ed7bffe833157e1880ee4f5a
#
_entry.id   12610507ed7bffe833157e1880ee4f5a
#
_cell.length_a   1.000
_cell.length_b   1.000
_cell.length_c   1.000
_cell.angle_alpha   90.00
_cell.angle_beta   90.00
_cell.angle_gamma   90.00
#
_symmetry.space_group_name_H-M   'P 1'
#
loop_
_entity.id
_entity.type
_entity.pdbx_description
1 polymer ?
#
loop_
_entity_poly.entity_id
_entity_poly.type
_entity_poly.pdbx_seq_one_letter_code
_entity_poly.pdbx_strand_id
1 'polypeptide(L)'
;MFKNLIFDWSGTLVDDMGPVIEATNVVLEKYGIAPYDREGFRRSFRLPYHEFYEELLPGVALTELEAHFRPAFDGATSLVTVLPHAREKLEWAKQRGMRMFVLTSMDPTAFARQLNEFEMQDFFEETYSGVIDKRELIAHILETHSLHKDETAFIGDMTHDIETARHGGISSIAVLTGYHHAEVLAAVRPDITVPDLGVLVKLFDRRKADRPIATVGALIHDGAGKVLM
;
A
#
# COMPACT_ATOMS: atom_id res chain seq x y z
N MET A 1 8.46 8.56 -18.43
CA MET A 1 9.28 7.86 -17.40
C MET A 1 9.03 8.60 -16.09
N PHE A 2 8.68 7.89 -15.03
CA PHE A 2 8.37 8.54 -13.76
C PHE A 2 9.62 9.21 -13.17
N LYS A 3 9.41 10.38 -12.58
CA LYS A 3 10.40 11.14 -11.81
C LYS A 3 10.02 11.19 -10.32
N ASN A 4 8.73 10.97 -10.02
CA ASN A 4 8.19 11.05 -8.68
C ASN A 4 7.46 9.75 -8.34
N LEU A 5 7.71 9.20 -7.16
CA LEU A 5 7.07 8.00 -6.65
C LEU A 5 6.46 8.30 -5.29
N ILE A 6 5.18 7.99 -5.15
CA ILE A 6 4.47 8.06 -3.87
C ILE A 6 4.20 6.61 -3.47
N PHE A 7 4.64 6.21 -2.30
CA PHE A 7 4.49 4.85 -1.79
C PHE A 7 3.43 4.81 -0.68
N ASP A 8 2.61 3.78 -0.68
CA ASP A 8 2.05 3.31 0.57
C ASP A 8 3.14 2.64 1.41
N TRP A 9 2.84 2.39 2.70
CA TRP A 9 3.78 1.80 3.65
C TRP A 9 3.47 0.32 3.90
N SER A 10 2.35 0.05 4.56
CA SER A 10 1.89 -1.28 4.98
C SER A 10 1.53 -2.15 3.77
N GLY A 11 2.10 -3.36 3.67
CA GLY A 11 1.86 -4.24 2.52
C GLY A 11 2.61 -3.86 1.24
N THR A 12 3.22 -2.67 1.21
CA THR A 12 3.98 -2.14 0.06
C THR A 12 5.47 -2.09 0.32
N LEU A 13 5.91 -1.47 1.41
CA LEU A 13 7.30 -1.39 1.85
C LEU A 13 7.61 -2.30 3.05
N VAL A 14 6.62 -2.52 3.91
CA VAL A 14 6.72 -3.39 5.08
C VAL A 14 5.59 -4.41 5.13
N ASP A 15 5.84 -5.58 5.70
CA ASP A 15 4.82 -6.57 6.08
C ASP A 15 4.50 -6.37 7.57
N ASP A 16 3.37 -5.76 7.83
CA ASP A 16 2.80 -5.55 9.17
C ASP A 16 1.44 -6.23 9.34
N MET A 17 1.03 -7.03 8.38
CA MET A 17 -0.29 -7.67 8.39
C MET A 17 -0.50 -8.56 9.62
N GLY A 18 0.55 -9.26 10.08
CA GLY A 18 0.46 -10.06 11.31
C GLY A 18 0.04 -9.23 12.52
N PRO A 19 0.82 -8.22 12.93
CA PRO A 19 0.44 -7.31 14.01
C PRO A 19 -0.91 -6.62 13.83
N VAL A 20 -1.27 -6.24 12.60
CA VAL A 20 -2.59 -5.62 12.33
C VAL A 20 -3.74 -6.61 12.58
N ILE A 21 -3.61 -7.87 12.16
CA ILE A 21 -4.60 -8.91 12.43
C ILE A 21 -4.71 -9.19 13.92
N GLU A 22 -3.58 -9.34 14.63
CA GLU A 22 -3.57 -9.56 16.08
C GLU A 22 -4.31 -8.42 16.81
N ALA A 23 -3.98 -7.17 16.49
CA ALA A 23 -4.62 -6.01 17.10
C ALA A 23 -6.11 -5.89 16.76
N THR A 24 -6.47 -6.15 15.49
CA THR A 24 -7.88 -6.18 15.09
C THR A 24 -8.65 -7.24 15.85
N ASN A 25 -8.10 -8.43 16.01
CA ASN A 25 -8.74 -9.52 16.72
C ASN A 25 -8.95 -9.21 18.21
N VAL A 26 -8.02 -8.49 18.85
CA VAL A 26 -8.23 -7.98 20.23
C VAL A 26 -9.42 -7.03 20.31
N VAL A 27 -9.56 -6.15 19.32
CA VAL A 27 -10.75 -5.27 19.23
C VAL A 27 -12.01 -6.09 19.05
N LEU A 28 -12.05 -7.02 18.09
CA LEU A 28 -13.25 -7.83 17.77
C LEU A 28 -13.69 -8.70 18.94
N GLU A 29 -12.74 -9.33 19.66
CA GLU A 29 -13.01 -10.16 20.83
C GLU A 29 -13.75 -9.37 21.93
N LYS A 30 -13.38 -8.12 22.14
CA LYS A 30 -14.02 -7.25 23.12
C LYS A 30 -15.52 -7.03 22.84
N TYR A 31 -15.92 -7.07 21.58
CA TYR A 31 -17.30 -6.93 21.14
C TYR A 31 -17.97 -8.28 20.82
N GLY A 32 -17.32 -9.41 21.15
CA GLY A 32 -17.86 -10.75 20.95
C GLY A 32 -17.92 -11.19 19.49
N ILE A 33 -17.13 -10.58 18.62
CA ILE A 33 -17.01 -10.95 17.21
C ILE A 33 -15.87 -11.98 17.07
N ALA A 34 -16.09 -12.99 16.21
CA ALA A 34 -15.10 -14.02 15.95
C ALA A 34 -13.82 -13.42 15.31
N PRO A 35 -12.63 -13.92 15.71
CA PRO A 35 -11.37 -13.43 15.15
C PRO A 35 -11.22 -13.81 13.67
N TYR A 36 -10.54 -12.97 12.94
CA TYR A 36 -10.11 -13.27 11.56
C TYR A 36 -8.84 -14.13 11.58
N ASP A 37 -8.79 -15.09 10.66
CA ASP A 37 -7.53 -15.60 10.13
C ASP A 37 -7.01 -14.66 9.02
N ARG A 38 -5.81 -14.93 8.51
CA ARG A 38 -5.17 -14.09 7.48
C ARG A 38 -6.04 -13.96 6.22
N GLU A 39 -6.63 -15.05 5.77
CA GLU A 39 -7.44 -15.07 4.56
C GLU A 39 -8.79 -14.37 4.75
N GLY A 40 -9.44 -14.58 5.89
CA GLY A 40 -10.66 -13.87 6.26
C GLY A 40 -10.43 -12.36 6.36
N PHE A 41 -9.32 -11.97 6.96
CA PHE A 41 -8.93 -10.56 7.05
C PHE A 41 -8.70 -9.93 5.68
N ARG A 42 -7.92 -10.55 4.80
CA ARG A 42 -7.66 -10.06 3.43
C ARG A 42 -8.92 -9.93 2.57
N ARG A 43 -9.94 -10.73 2.83
CA ARG A 43 -11.23 -10.64 2.12
C ARG A 43 -12.13 -9.53 2.62
N SER A 44 -11.98 -9.15 3.89
CA SER A 44 -12.90 -8.23 4.56
C SER A 44 -12.31 -6.84 4.76
N PHE A 45 -11.01 -6.75 5.04
CA PHE A 45 -10.35 -5.49 5.35
C PHE A 45 -10.30 -4.56 4.14
N ARG A 46 -10.59 -3.29 4.37
CA ARG A 46 -10.51 -2.23 3.36
C ARG A 46 -10.15 -0.89 4.00
N LEU A 47 -9.66 -0.01 3.16
CA LEU A 47 -9.46 1.40 3.50
C LEU A 47 -10.52 2.26 2.77
N PRO A 48 -10.93 3.35 3.38
CA PRO A 48 -10.53 3.83 4.71
C PRO A 48 -11.03 2.90 5.84
N TYR A 49 -10.18 2.61 6.82
CA TYR A 49 -10.47 1.59 7.84
C TYR A 49 -11.69 1.89 8.74
N HIS A 50 -12.13 3.14 8.80
CA HIS A 50 -13.37 3.46 9.51
C HIS A 50 -14.60 2.81 8.85
N GLU A 51 -14.62 2.64 7.52
CA GLU A 51 -15.72 1.95 6.81
C GLU A 51 -15.73 0.45 7.16
N PHE A 52 -14.55 -0.16 7.29
CA PHE A 52 -14.43 -1.55 7.73
C PHE A 52 -15.00 -1.76 9.12
N TYR A 53 -14.67 -0.88 10.07
CA TYR A 53 -15.19 -0.99 11.44
C TYR A 53 -16.66 -0.61 11.54
N GLU A 54 -17.15 0.37 10.77
CA GLU A 54 -18.58 0.72 10.79
C GLU A 54 -19.48 -0.44 10.33
N GLU A 55 -18.98 -1.26 9.39
CA GLU A 55 -19.72 -2.46 8.98
C GLU A 55 -19.72 -3.54 10.05
N LEU A 56 -18.61 -3.75 10.77
CA LEU A 56 -18.51 -4.79 11.80
C LEU A 56 -19.10 -4.39 13.15
N LEU A 57 -18.97 -3.14 13.50
CA LEU A 57 -19.28 -2.56 14.81
C LEU A 57 -20.04 -1.24 14.65
N PRO A 58 -21.23 -1.27 14.04
CA PRO A 58 -21.99 -0.06 13.74
C PRO A 58 -22.26 0.77 15.00
N GLY A 59 -21.94 2.06 14.91
CA GLY A 59 -22.15 3.02 15.99
C GLY A 59 -21.11 3.02 17.10
N VAL A 60 -20.05 2.22 17.02
CA VAL A 60 -18.91 2.31 17.94
C VAL A 60 -17.96 3.40 17.44
N ALA A 61 -17.62 4.34 18.30
CA ALA A 61 -16.75 5.45 17.92
C ALA A 61 -15.34 4.95 17.54
N LEU A 62 -14.79 5.44 16.41
CA LEU A 62 -13.48 5.07 15.93
C LEU A 62 -12.37 5.27 16.98
N THR A 63 -12.47 6.37 17.77
CA THR A 63 -11.53 6.66 18.85
C THR A 63 -11.54 5.60 19.95
N GLU A 64 -12.70 4.96 20.20
CA GLU A 64 -12.82 3.85 21.16
C GLU A 64 -12.14 2.59 20.59
N LEU A 65 -12.35 2.29 19.32
CA LEU A 65 -11.70 1.15 18.65
C LEU A 65 -10.18 1.33 18.61
N GLU A 66 -9.69 2.51 18.26
CA GLU A 66 -8.27 2.85 18.25
C GLU A 66 -7.62 2.76 19.63
N ALA A 67 -8.34 3.12 20.71
CA ALA A 67 -7.84 2.99 22.07
C ALA A 67 -7.56 1.53 22.48
N HIS A 68 -8.18 0.56 21.82
CA HIS A 68 -7.90 -0.86 21.99
C HIS A 68 -6.90 -1.40 20.97
N PHE A 69 -7.00 -0.94 19.72
CA PHE A 69 -6.13 -1.36 18.64
C PHE A 69 -4.66 -0.98 18.87
N ARG A 70 -4.38 0.27 19.25
CA ARG A 70 -3.00 0.77 19.39
C ARG A 70 -2.17 0.00 20.41
N PRO A 71 -2.61 -0.21 21.67
CA PRO A 71 -1.84 -1.01 22.62
C PRO A 71 -1.68 -2.47 22.18
N ALA A 72 -2.67 -3.04 21.49
CA ALA A 72 -2.61 -4.40 20.99
C ALA A 72 -1.61 -4.52 19.82
N PHE A 73 -1.56 -3.54 18.93
CA PHE A 73 -0.57 -3.48 17.85
C PHE A 73 0.86 -3.36 18.40
N ASP A 74 1.08 -2.49 19.38
CA ASP A 74 2.39 -2.33 20.02
C ASP A 74 2.83 -3.57 20.82
N GLY A 75 1.90 -4.33 21.35
CA GLY A 75 2.14 -5.58 22.08
C GLY A 75 2.03 -6.85 21.23
N ALA A 76 1.87 -6.73 19.91
CA ALA A 76 1.73 -7.89 19.02
C ALA A 76 2.96 -8.81 19.08
N THR A 77 2.71 -10.10 18.94
CA THR A 77 3.77 -11.13 18.94
C THR A 77 4.43 -11.32 17.57
N SER A 78 3.68 -11.05 16.52
CA SER A 78 4.21 -11.02 15.15
C SER A 78 5.10 -9.80 14.94
N LEU A 79 6.14 -9.97 14.12
CA LEU A 79 7.08 -8.90 13.83
C LEU A 79 6.68 -8.15 12.55
N VAL A 80 6.89 -6.86 12.56
CA VAL A 80 6.91 -6.06 11.33
C VAL A 80 8.26 -6.27 10.64
N THR A 81 8.25 -6.51 9.35
CA THR A 81 9.47 -6.71 8.57
C THR A 81 9.46 -5.90 7.28
N VAL A 82 10.64 -5.53 6.79
CA VAL A 82 10.77 -4.91 5.47
C VAL A 82 10.47 -5.95 4.39
N LEU A 83 9.57 -5.62 3.47
CA LEU A 83 9.23 -6.51 2.35
C LEU A 83 10.43 -6.75 1.43
N PRO A 84 10.53 -7.93 0.81
CA PRO A 84 11.56 -8.22 -0.17
C PRO A 84 11.62 -7.15 -1.27
N HIS A 85 12.82 -6.75 -1.65
CA HIS A 85 13.10 -5.74 -2.68
C HIS A 85 12.64 -4.30 -2.36
N ALA A 86 12.03 -4.01 -1.20
CA ALA A 86 11.60 -2.66 -0.86
C ALA A 86 12.81 -1.71 -0.76
N ARG A 87 13.82 -2.05 0.05
CA ARG A 87 15.03 -1.24 0.16
C ARG A 87 15.77 -1.11 -1.17
N GLU A 88 15.93 -2.21 -1.91
CA GLU A 88 16.56 -2.22 -3.23
C GLU A 88 15.86 -1.25 -4.20
N LYS A 89 14.52 -1.21 -4.18
CA LYS A 89 13.74 -0.28 -5.00
C LYS A 89 13.97 1.17 -4.60
N LEU A 90 14.01 1.48 -3.30
CA LEU A 90 14.25 2.83 -2.80
C LEU A 90 15.67 3.31 -3.17
N GLU A 91 16.68 2.47 -2.98
CA GLU A 91 18.06 2.75 -3.39
C GLU A 91 18.17 2.98 -4.90
N TRP A 92 17.53 2.12 -5.69
CA TRP A 92 17.48 2.22 -7.15
C TRP A 92 16.85 3.55 -7.58
N ALA A 93 15.76 3.97 -6.96
CA ALA A 93 15.08 5.23 -7.27
C ALA A 93 15.94 6.45 -6.86
N LYS A 94 16.55 6.40 -5.67
CA LYS A 94 17.46 7.43 -5.16
C LYS A 94 18.67 7.65 -6.08
N GLN A 95 19.30 6.57 -6.54
CA GLN A 95 20.43 6.63 -7.49
C GLN A 95 20.07 7.27 -8.84
N ARG A 96 18.78 7.28 -9.20
CA ARG A 96 18.25 7.90 -10.41
C ARG A 96 17.71 9.31 -10.22
N GLY A 97 17.87 9.85 -9.01
CA GLY A 97 17.38 11.19 -8.66
C GLY A 97 15.86 11.29 -8.67
N MET A 98 15.14 10.17 -8.46
CA MET A 98 13.69 10.20 -8.32
C MET A 98 13.30 10.77 -6.97
N ARG A 99 12.29 11.63 -6.94
CA ARG A 99 11.70 12.14 -5.71
C ARG A 99 10.76 11.08 -5.15
N MET A 100 10.86 10.82 -3.86
CA MET A 100 10.07 9.78 -3.21
C MET A 100 9.30 10.33 -2.01
N PHE A 101 8.07 9.89 -1.86
CA PHE A 101 7.14 10.30 -0.82
C PHE A 101 6.46 9.07 -0.22
N VAL A 102 5.98 9.19 1.01
CA VAL A 102 5.09 8.20 1.62
C VAL A 102 3.72 8.84 1.88
N LEU A 103 2.65 8.11 1.59
CA LEU A 103 1.28 8.46 1.97
C LEU A 103 0.60 7.22 2.56
N THR A 104 0.43 7.21 3.88
CA THR A 104 -0.07 6.04 4.63
C THR A 104 -1.14 6.39 5.66
N SER A 105 -2.05 5.45 5.91
CA SER A 105 -3.05 5.55 6.98
C SER A 105 -2.50 5.15 8.36
N MET A 106 -1.26 4.66 8.41
CA MET A 106 -0.64 4.21 9.65
C MET A 106 -0.56 5.34 10.68
N ASP A 107 -0.76 5.00 11.95
CA ASP A 107 -0.58 5.94 13.06
C ASP A 107 0.79 6.64 13.00
N PRO A 108 0.85 7.98 13.15
CA PRO A 108 2.09 8.72 12.98
C PRO A 108 3.22 8.28 13.92
N THR A 109 2.89 7.89 15.16
CA THR A 109 3.90 7.45 16.14
C THR A 109 4.46 6.08 15.75
N ALA A 110 3.59 5.14 15.38
CA ALA A 110 4.00 3.82 14.92
C ALA A 110 4.80 3.90 13.62
N PHE A 111 4.36 4.74 12.67
CA PHE A 111 5.08 4.99 11.42
C PHE A 111 6.48 5.57 11.66
N ALA A 112 6.61 6.62 12.48
CA ALA A 112 7.90 7.23 12.77
C ALA A 112 8.87 6.25 13.43
N ARG A 113 8.36 5.38 14.34
CA ARG A 113 9.16 4.32 14.96
C ARG A 113 9.68 3.34 13.91
N GLN A 114 8.82 2.81 13.03
CA GLN A 114 9.21 1.88 11.97
C GLN A 114 10.16 2.50 10.95
N LEU A 115 9.89 3.75 10.54
CA LEU A 115 10.74 4.49 9.61
C LEU A 115 12.18 4.60 10.13
N ASN A 116 12.36 4.88 11.44
CA ASN A 116 13.66 4.94 12.10
C ASN A 116 14.27 3.55 12.29
N GLU A 117 13.49 2.57 12.76
CA GLU A 117 13.96 1.19 12.99
C GLU A 117 14.49 0.56 11.71
N PHE A 118 13.82 0.81 10.59
CA PHE A 118 14.24 0.31 9.29
C PHE A 118 15.21 1.23 8.56
N GLU A 119 15.65 2.33 9.17
CA GLU A 119 16.61 3.28 8.58
C GLU A 119 16.20 3.73 7.16
N MET A 120 14.93 4.13 7.00
CA MET A 120 14.38 4.50 5.69
C MET A 120 14.12 6.01 5.53
N GLN A 121 14.34 6.82 6.57
CA GLN A 121 14.04 8.25 6.57
C GLN A 121 14.72 9.03 5.44
N ASP A 122 15.94 8.64 5.08
CA ASP A 122 16.76 9.35 4.09
C ASP A 122 16.36 9.06 2.63
N PHE A 123 15.36 8.21 2.41
CA PHE A 123 14.85 7.94 1.07
C PHE A 123 13.76 8.91 0.64
N PHE A 124 13.02 9.46 1.58
CA PHE A 124 11.81 10.23 1.29
C PHE A 124 12.05 11.73 1.45
N GLU A 125 11.53 12.50 0.50
CA GLU A 125 11.53 13.96 0.57
C GLU A 125 10.53 14.44 1.62
N GLU A 126 9.35 13.80 1.69
CA GLU A 126 8.31 14.06 2.69
C GLU A 126 7.49 12.79 2.94
N THR A 127 6.93 12.68 4.15
CA THR A 127 6.09 11.55 4.55
C THR A 127 4.81 12.04 5.20
N TYR A 128 3.69 11.46 4.77
CA TYR A 128 2.33 11.77 5.23
C TYR A 128 1.74 10.51 5.88
N SER A 129 1.62 10.53 7.19
CA SER A 129 1.07 9.43 8.00
C SER A 129 -0.18 9.84 8.76
N GLY A 130 -0.98 8.87 9.23
CA GLY A 130 -2.26 9.13 9.89
C GLY A 130 -3.35 9.62 8.94
N VAL A 131 -3.19 9.43 7.65
CA VAL A 131 -4.14 9.88 6.63
C VAL A 131 -5.20 8.81 6.41
N ILE A 132 -6.37 8.99 7.01
CA ILE A 132 -7.46 8.00 6.98
C ILE A 132 -7.96 7.80 5.54
N ASP A 133 -8.25 8.86 4.82
CA ASP A 133 -8.59 8.81 3.40
C ASP A 133 -7.51 9.52 2.55
N LYS A 134 -6.68 8.73 1.88
CA LYS A 134 -5.58 9.23 1.06
C LYS A 134 -6.04 10.07 -0.12
N ARG A 135 -7.28 9.87 -0.59
CA ARG A 135 -7.87 10.62 -1.72
C ARG A 135 -8.01 12.11 -1.40
N GLU A 136 -8.23 12.45 -0.12
CA GLU A 136 -8.37 13.84 0.31
C GLU A 136 -7.04 14.61 0.27
N LEU A 137 -5.90 13.92 0.40
CA LEU A 137 -4.59 14.56 0.52
C LEU A 137 -3.77 14.55 -0.78
N ILE A 138 -4.06 13.63 -1.71
CA ILE A 138 -3.22 13.43 -2.90
C ILE A 138 -3.07 14.71 -3.74
N ALA A 139 -4.14 15.47 -3.93
CA ALA A 139 -4.10 16.72 -4.70
C ALA A 139 -3.19 17.75 -4.04
N HIS A 140 -3.25 17.87 -2.70
CA HIS A 140 -2.39 18.76 -1.93
C HIS A 140 -0.91 18.38 -2.05
N ILE A 141 -0.58 17.10 -2.00
CA ILE A 141 0.80 16.61 -2.18
C ILE A 141 1.33 16.99 -3.56
N LEU A 142 0.54 16.74 -4.61
CA LEU A 142 0.92 17.07 -5.98
C LEU A 142 1.20 18.57 -6.16
N GLU A 143 0.34 19.42 -5.60
CA GLU A 143 0.47 20.87 -5.67
C GLU A 143 1.67 21.37 -4.85
N THR A 144 1.76 20.96 -3.57
CA THR A 144 2.81 21.42 -2.63
C THR A 144 4.21 21.14 -3.16
N HIS A 145 4.40 19.96 -3.75
CA HIS A 145 5.70 19.54 -4.28
C HIS A 145 5.86 19.80 -5.76
N SER A 146 4.89 20.45 -6.43
CA SER A 146 4.89 20.73 -7.87
C SER A 146 5.14 19.46 -8.71
N LEU A 147 4.48 18.34 -8.36
CA LEU A 147 4.64 17.08 -9.05
C LEU A 147 3.80 17.03 -10.33
N HIS A 148 4.46 16.84 -11.46
CA HIS A 148 3.78 16.67 -12.74
C HIS A 148 3.07 15.31 -12.79
N LYS A 149 1.78 15.30 -13.10
CA LYS A 149 0.92 14.09 -13.10
C LYS A 149 1.47 12.98 -14.00
N ASP A 150 1.89 13.32 -15.21
CA ASP A 150 2.42 12.37 -16.20
C ASP A 150 3.78 11.77 -15.80
N GLU A 151 4.44 12.34 -14.79
CA GLU A 151 5.75 11.92 -14.29
C GLU A 151 5.66 11.34 -12.87
N THR A 152 4.45 11.17 -12.34
CA THR A 152 4.21 10.72 -10.96
C THR A 152 3.43 9.42 -10.96
N ALA A 153 3.83 8.49 -10.09
CA ALA A 153 3.11 7.25 -9.84
C ALA A 153 2.87 7.03 -8.34
N PHE A 154 1.70 6.48 -8.01
CA PHE A 154 1.39 5.95 -6.69
C PHE A 154 1.58 4.43 -6.71
N ILE A 155 2.29 3.89 -5.72
CA ILE A 155 2.59 2.46 -5.58
C ILE A 155 1.95 1.97 -4.29
N GLY A 156 1.07 0.98 -4.39
CA GLY A 156 0.36 0.44 -3.24
C GLY A 156 -0.20 -0.96 -3.48
N ASP A 157 -0.72 -1.58 -2.45
CA ASP A 157 -1.21 -2.97 -2.44
C ASP A 157 -2.72 -3.09 -2.23
N MET A 158 -3.42 -1.96 -2.09
CA MET A 158 -4.86 -1.92 -1.86
C MET A 158 -5.61 -1.17 -2.98
N THR A 159 -6.90 -1.47 -3.12
CA THR A 159 -7.78 -0.74 -4.07
C THR A 159 -7.80 0.75 -3.78
N HIS A 160 -7.75 1.13 -2.51
CA HIS A 160 -7.71 2.52 -2.06
C HIS A 160 -6.50 3.29 -2.63
N ASP A 161 -5.35 2.65 -2.79
CA ASP A 161 -4.15 3.26 -3.38
C ASP A 161 -4.35 3.55 -4.86
N ILE A 162 -4.98 2.62 -5.57
CA ILE A 162 -5.30 2.76 -6.99
C ILE A 162 -6.34 3.86 -7.20
N GLU A 163 -7.35 3.92 -6.34
CA GLU A 163 -8.36 4.98 -6.33
C GLU A 163 -7.74 6.34 -6.00
N THR A 164 -6.81 6.38 -5.05
CA THR A 164 -6.05 7.60 -4.70
C THR A 164 -5.24 8.11 -5.89
N ALA A 165 -4.51 7.22 -6.57
CA ALA A 165 -3.79 7.57 -7.79
C ALA A 165 -4.73 8.16 -8.86
N ARG A 166 -5.85 7.51 -9.09
CA ARG A 166 -6.88 7.96 -10.05
C ARG A 166 -7.46 9.32 -9.65
N HIS A 167 -7.74 9.53 -8.37
CA HIS A 167 -8.23 10.82 -7.85
C HIS A 167 -7.22 11.95 -8.09
N GLY A 168 -5.92 11.66 -7.90
CA GLY A 168 -4.83 12.59 -8.22
C GLY A 168 -4.60 12.79 -9.72
N GLY A 169 -5.13 11.91 -10.57
CA GLY A 169 -4.86 11.90 -12.02
C GLY A 169 -3.42 11.50 -12.34
N ILE A 170 -2.81 10.63 -11.52
CA ILE A 170 -1.46 10.09 -11.67
C ILE A 170 -1.52 8.60 -11.96
N SER A 171 -0.39 8.02 -12.38
CA SER A 171 -0.32 6.58 -12.65
C SER A 171 -0.43 5.75 -11.37
N SER A 172 -1.13 4.62 -11.47
CA SER A 172 -1.33 3.65 -10.40
C SER A 172 -0.50 2.39 -10.63
N ILE A 173 0.24 1.95 -9.62
CA ILE A 173 1.03 0.72 -9.65
C ILE A 173 0.61 -0.15 -8.47
N ALA A 174 -0.02 -1.28 -8.77
CA ALA A 174 -0.38 -2.28 -7.79
C ALA A 174 0.77 -3.26 -7.54
N VAL A 175 1.10 -3.52 -6.27
CA VAL A 175 1.97 -4.62 -5.83
C VAL A 175 1.14 -5.69 -5.14
N LEU A 176 1.49 -6.98 -5.37
CA LEU A 176 0.72 -8.12 -4.84
C LEU A 176 1.28 -8.64 -3.51
N THR A 177 2.03 -7.81 -2.80
CA THR A 177 2.75 -8.18 -1.57
C THR A 177 1.92 -8.03 -0.29
N GLY A 178 0.78 -7.33 -0.37
CA GLY A 178 0.08 -6.89 0.84
C GLY A 178 -1.34 -7.43 1.03
N TYR A 179 -2.23 -6.52 1.39
CA TYR A 179 -3.55 -6.81 1.95
C TYR A 179 -4.57 -7.32 0.93
N HIS A 180 -4.58 -6.78 -0.29
CA HIS A 180 -5.57 -7.22 -1.28
C HIS A 180 -5.03 -8.32 -2.20
N HIS A 181 -5.92 -9.24 -2.57
CA HIS A 181 -5.65 -10.26 -3.57
C HIS A 181 -5.61 -9.67 -4.99
N ALA A 182 -4.93 -10.39 -5.89
CA ALA A 182 -4.77 -9.96 -7.28
C ALA A 182 -6.11 -9.70 -7.99
N GLU A 183 -7.12 -10.51 -7.72
CA GLU A 183 -8.46 -10.38 -8.33
C GLU A 183 -9.15 -9.09 -7.88
N VAL A 184 -9.00 -8.72 -6.59
CA VAL A 184 -9.57 -7.50 -6.03
C VAL A 184 -8.89 -6.27 -6.64
N LEU A 185 -7.57 -6.30 -6.75
CA LEU A 185 -6.79 -5.22 -7.39
C LEU A 185 -7.10 -5.12 -8.90
N ALA A 186 -7.23 -6.24 -9.59
CA ALA A 186 -7.57 -6.25 -11.02
C ALA A 186 -8.94 -5.62 -11.30
N ALA A 187 -9.91 -5.75 -10.38
CA ALA A 187 -11.24 -5.16 -10.53
C ALA A 187 -11.21 -3.63 -10.62
N VAL A 188 -10.28 -2.97 -9.95
CA VAL A 188 -10.09 -1.51 -10.00
C VAL A 188 -9.15 -1.04 -11.11
N ARG A 189 -8.63 -1.95 -11.93
CA ARG A 189 -7.83 -1.68 -13.14
C ARG A 189 -6.65 -0.71 -12.88
N PRO A 190 -5.62 -1.12 -12.14
CA PRO A 190 -4.38 -0.36 -12.04
C PRO A 190 -3.67 -0.25 -13.40
N ASP A 191 -2.90 0.81 -13.62
CA ASP A 191 -2.15 0.98 -14.87
C ASP A 191 -1.03 -0.06 -15.00
N ILE A 192 -0.42 -0.44 -13.88
CA ILE A 192 0.60 -1.49 -13.80
C ILE A 192 0.30 -2.38 -12.61
N THR A 193 0.43 -3.70 -12.78
CA THR A 193 0.42 -4.66 -11.67
C THR A 193 1.70 -5.49 -11.70
N VAL A 194 2.38 -5.59 -10.56
CA VAL A 194 3.60 -6.38 -10.41
C VAL A 194 3.51 -7.27 -9.17
N PRO A 195 4.14 -8.45 -9.16
CA PRO A 195 4.18 -9.31 -7.98
C PRO A 195 4.83 -8.63 -6.77
N ASP A 196 5.91 -7.87 -7.01
CA ASP A 196 6.72 -7.20 -6.00
C ASP A 196 7.51 -6.02 -6.59
N LEU A 197 8.19 -5.28 -5.74
CA LEU A 197 8.99 -4.12 -6.14
C LEU A 197 10.25 -4.50 -6.94
N GLY A 198 10.76 -5.73 -6.84
CA GLY A 198 11.90 -6.21 -7.62
C GLY A 198 11.58 -6.35 -9.10
N VAL A 199 10.36 -6.80 -9.42
CA VAL A 199 9.87 -6.82 -10.82
C VAL A 199 9.72 -5.40 -11.35
N LEU A 200 9.24 -4.46 -10.52
CA LEU A 200 9.09 -3.05 -10.92
C LEU A 200 10.44 -2.41 -11.27
N VAL A 201 11.52 -2.71 -10.52
CA VAL A 201 12.88 -2.27 -10.86
C VAL A 201 13.27 -2.77 -12.26
N LYS A 202 13.08 -4.05 -12.54
CA LYS A 202 13.39 -4.65 -13.83
C LYS A 202 12.62 -4.02 -14.98
N LEU A 203 11.36 -3.67 -14.77
CA LEU A 203 10.53 -3.00 -15.78
C LEU A 203 11.07 -1.60 -16.13
N PHE A 204 11.48 -0.84 -15.12
CA PHE A 204 11.97 0.53 -15.31
C PHE A 204 13.41 0.59 -15.83
N ASP A 205 14.23 -0.43 -15.61
CA ASP A 205 15.61 -0.50 -16.09
C ASP A 205 15.72 -0.85 -17.58
N ARG A 206 14.68 -1.35 -18.21
CA ARG A 206 14.71 -1.66 -19.64
C ARG A 206 14.89 -0.38 -20.44
N ARG A 207 16.10 -0.18 -20.93
CA ARG A 207 16.47 0.93 -21.81
C ARG A 207 15.64 0.89 -23.09
N LYS A 208 15.37 2.07 -23.67
CA LYS A 208 14.66 2.29 -24.93
C LYS A 208 15.21 1.52 -26.15
N ALA A 209 16.26 0.70 -26.01
CA ALA A 209 16.99 0.09 -27.12
C ALA A 209 16.50 -1.32 -27.50
N ASP A 210 15.76 -2.00 -26.68
CA ASP A 210 15.32 -3.36 -26.97
C ASP A 210 13.81 -3.39 -27.19
N ARG A 211 13.42 -3.91 -28.34
CA ARG A 211 12.08 -4.15 -28.90
C ARG A 211 10.98 -4.22 -27.83
N PRO A 212 9.75 -3.80 -28.15
CA PRO A 212 8.64 -3.99 -27.23
C PRO A 212 8.53 -5.48 -26.90
N ILE A 213 9.09 -5.88 -25.77
CA ILE A 213 8.72 -7.15 -25.19
C ILE A 213 7.30 -6.91 -24.72
N ALA A 214 6.36 -7.64 -25.32
CA ALA A 214 5.02 -7.74 -24.76
C ALA A 214 5.21 -8.10 -23.29
N THR A 215 5.15 -7.12 -22.42
CA THR A 215 5.02 -7.34 -20.98
C THR A 215 3.62 -7.83 -20.78
N VAL A 216 3.42 -9.11 -20.99
CA VAL A 216 2.21 -9.79 -20.59
C VAL A 216 2.30 -9.98 -19.08
N GLY A 217 2.08 -8.91 -18.38
CA GLY A 217 1.49 -8.97 -17.08
C GLY A 217 -0.04 -8.97 -17.16
N ALA A 218 -0.63 -8.98 -18.33
CA ALA A 218 -2.04 -9.26 -18.50
C ALA A 218 -2.23 -10.77 -18.43
N LEU A 219 -2.63 -11.28 -17.27
CA LEU A 219 -3.44 -12.49 -17.19
C LEU A 219 -4.72 -12.19 -17.97
N ILE A 220 -4.70 -12.44 -19.30
CA ILE A 220 -5.90 -12.37 -20.11
C ILE A 220 -6.68 -13.63 -19.77
N HIS A 221 -7.69 -13.46 -18.95
CA HIS A 221 -8.60 -14.50 -18.52
C HIS A 221 -9.77 -14.51 -19.49
N ASP A 222 -10.07 -15.67 -20.08
CA ASP A 222 -11.20 -15.87 -21.00
C ASP A 222 -12.58 -15.91 -20.30
N GLY A 223 -12.66 -15.56 -19.02
CA GLY A 223 -13.86 -15.67 -18.20
C GLY A 223 -14.17 -17.11 -17.72
N ALA A 224 -13.45 -18.12 -18.23
CA ALA A 224 -13.64 -19.54 -17.89
C ALA A 224 -12.44 -20.15 -17.14
N GLY A 225 -11.48 -19.33 -16.68
CA GLY A 225 -10.34 -19.77 -15.88
C GLY A 225 -9.11 -20.21 -16.69
N LYS A 226 -9.08 -20.03 -18.01
CA LYS A 226 -7.90 -20.29 -18.83
C LYS A 226 -7.07 -19.03 -19.03
N VAL A 227 -5.77 -19.12 -18.74
CA VAL A 227 -4.78 -18.11 -19.05
C VAL A 227 -4.36 -18.28 -20.50
N LEU A 228 -4.51 -17.24 -21.32
CA LEU A 228 -3.92 -17.19 -22.65
C LEU A 228 -2.44 -16.80 -22.50
N MET A 229 -1.55 -17.73 -22.82
CA MET A 229 -0.12 -17.46 -22.93
C MET A 229 0.22 -16.83 -24.29
#